data_8d175451b7ba970435c81539c99b9f98
#
_entry.id   8d175451b7ba970435c81539c99b9f98
#
_cell.length_a   1.000
_cell.length_b   1.000
_cell.length_c   1.000
_cell.angle_alpha   90.00
_cell.angle_beta   90.00
_cell.angle_gamma   90.00
#
_symmetry.space_group_name_H-M   'P 1'
#
loop_
_entity.id
_entity.type
_entity.pdbx_description
1 polymer ?
#
loop_
_entity_poly.entity_id
_entity_poly.type
_entity_poly.pdbx_seq_one_letter_code
_entity_poly.pdbx_strand_id
1 'polypeptide(L)'
;MKAEVKPTFVRSADTTNVNQAIGVTLTPDGTRIHFSQYGTSPVITQYDLSIPFNVSSIDTASIVTLNVNSGDSGDFLVSNRLEGHTFNSDGTKLYAIDMAGNMNVHSLSTPYDISNFSKDADDGVDWATFAAGEGGSDSARRSHGIRFNNDGTKMFLMDVNGTVGIAEFNLSTPFLPGSASFGNFFAITENSKTLQDFDFDDDGTRMYVIESNEASTNNKIYVYKLSTGFDTSTATFVGSVANVFSAAGADGSAGGMRFAKNGMKFYQVTWASTLKNKVFEYDLSCPFGIVICEADVATAIGAQAEIAKNIIYQNSNTIFKRFDWLRRNEEKRNLNSHNIKLDINNPILASFKHKLENSLKHNLENSLNNNQFIHASLKDKNPFKNMRNWSHWSHVDISFGRVGEKGFIKPKDIRTRGIMFGADKLIDNKIFGLAFRYGNDDVKIDTDAGSKLDSQAYTLNLYSSLPLDGKSNLNALIGASFLSIDQLVKGTITGERYGRQIFTSLTYQNENEYTDYDLIPFGKLELGITQLSEYTDFGTSATNSVDLHAVSYTHLTLPTMYTV
;
A
#
# COMPACT_ATOMS: atom_id res chain seq x y z
N MET A 1 -20.38 -18.98 -10.07
CA MET A 1 -19.21 -19.53 -9.36
C MET A 1 -18.30 -18.35 -9.08
N LYS A 2 -18.01 -18.03 -7.81
CA LYS A 2 -16.96 -17.05 -7.50
C LYS A 2 -15.64 -17.61 -8.05
N ALA A 3 -14.89 -16.83 -8.81
CA ALA A 3 -13.56 -17.24 -9.25
C ALA A 3 -12.70 -17.53 -8.01
N GLU A 4 -12.03 -18.66 -8.00
CA GLU A 4 -11.12 -19.06 -6.93
C GLU A 4 -9.92 -18.10 -6.94
N VAL A 5 -9.67 -17.42 -5.82
CA VAL A 5 -8.52 -16.52 -5.67
C VAL A 5 -7.31 -17.36 -5.32
N LYS A 6 -6.37 -17.46 -6.25
CA LYS A 6 -5.15 -18.26 -6.09
C LYS A 6 -3.94 -17.58 -6.72
N PRO A 7 -2.72 -17.93 -6.25
CA PRO A 7 -1.48 -17.46 -6.85
C PRO A 7 -1.39 -17.79 -8.33
N THR A 8 -0.92 -16.84 -9.13
CA THR A 8 -0.66 -17.04 -10.56
C THR A 8 0.82 -17.28 -10.78
N PHE A 9 1.18 -18.44 -11.31
CA PHE A 9 2.57 -18.77 -11.62
C PHE A 9 3.17 -17.79 -12.62
N VAL A 10 4.36 -17.28 -12.29
CA VAL A 10 5.12 -16.34 -13.14
C VAL A 10 6.33 -17.03 -13.73
N ARG A 11 7.18 -17.61 -12.87
CA ARG A 11 8.45 -18.23 -13.28
C ARG A 11 9.02 -19.12 -12.19
N SER A 12 10.07 -19.86 -12.55
CA SER A 12 10.90 -20.61 -11.60
C SER A 12 12.37 -20.42 -11.93
N ALA A 13 13.23 -20.66 -10.95
CA ALA A 13 14.67 -20.70 -11.11
C ALA A 13 15.28 -21.89 -10.40
N ASP A 14 16.43 -22.35 -10.91
CA ASP A 14 17.23 -23.39 -10.26
C ASP A 14 18.10 -22.76 -9.16
N THR A 15 18.10 -23.41 -8.01
CA THR A 15 18.98 -23.10 -6.89
C THR A 15 20.16 -24.06 -6.91
N THR A 16 21.10 -23.85 -7.82
CA THR A 16 22.12 -24.83 -8.27
C THR A 16 22.95 -25.46 -7.15
N ASN A 17 23.14 -24.78 -6.03
CA ASN A 17 23.95 -25.26 -4.90
C ASN A 17 23.13 -25.52 -3.64
N VAL A 18 21.82 -25.51 -3.73
CA VAL A 18 20.91 -25.86 -2.63
C VAL A 18 20.34 -27.24 -2.90
N ASN A 19 20.73 -28.20 -2.10
CA ASN A 19 20.18 -29.55 -2.22
C ASN A 19 18.92 -29.68 -1.35
N GLN A 20 17.75 -29.86 -1.97
CA GLN A 20 16.47 -29.98 -1.27
C GLN A 20 16.13 -28.70 -0.46
N ALA A 21 15.81 -27.60 -1.15
CA ALA A 21 15.37 -26.38 -0.50
C ALA A 21 14.09 -26.60 0.31
N ILE A 22 14.12 -26.30 1.61
CA ILE A 22 13.01 -26.52 2.54
C ILE A 22 12.42 -25.19 3.04
N GLY A 23 13.21 -24.14 3.13
CA GLY A 23 12.75 -22.82 3.50
C GLY A 23 13.24 -21.77 2.52
N VAL A 24 12.48 -20.68 2.37
CA VAL A 24 12.81 -19.54 1.53
C VAL A 24 12.50 -18.23 2.25
N THR A 25 13.38 -17.23 2.12
CA THR A 25 13.16 -15.87 2.63
C THR A 25 13.77 -14.88 1.66
N LEU A 26 13.10 -13.75 1.45
CA LEU A 26 13.61 -12.61 0.69
C LEU A 26 13.84 -11.43 1.62
N THR A 27 14.79 -10.58 1.26
CA THR A 27 14.94 -9.27 1.90
C THR A 27 13.74 -8.38 1.59
N PRO A 28 13.39 -7.41 2.47
CA PRO A 28 12.28 -6.50 2.24
C PRO A 28 12.36 -5.72 0.93
N ASP A 29 13.58 -5.39 0.48
CA ASP A 29 13.83 -4.71 -0.79
C ASP A 29 13.88 -5.67 -2.01
N GLY A 30 13.82 -6.99 -1.75
CA GLY A 30 13.84 -8.02 -2.78
C GLY A 30 15.17 -8.20 -3.49
N THR A 31 16.27 -7.66 -2.96
CA THR A 31 17.59 -7.76 -3.60
C THR A 31 18.35 -9.03 -3.26
N ARG A 32 17.93 -9.76 -2.21
CA ARG A 32 18.54 -11.03 -1.78
C ARG A 32 17.48 -12.08 -1.51
N ILE A 33 17.86 -13.33 -1.72
CA ILE A 33 17.06 -14.52 -1.41
C ILE A 33 17.90 -15.52 -0.62
N HIS A 34 17.29 -16.14 0.38
CA HIS A 34 17.93 -17.11 1.26
C HIS A 34 17.16 -18.43 1.22
N PHE A 35 17.89 -19.54 1.27
CA PHE A 35 17.32 -20.88 1.30
C PHE A 35 17.90 -21.68 2.46
N SER A 36 17.05 -22.34 3.25
CA SER A 36 17.49 -23.42 4.12
C SER A 36 17.47 -24.74 3.37
N GLN A 37 18.41 -25.61 3.68
CA GLN A 37 18.63 -26.87 2.99
C GLN A 37 18.31 -28.06 3.88
N TYR A 38 17.54 -29.01 3.34
CA TYR A 38 17.33 -30.33 3.90
C TYR A 38 18.38 -31.29 3.34
N GLY A 39 19.16 -31.96 4.18
CA GLY A 39 20.17 -32.89 3.69
C GLY A 39 21.32 -33.15 4.65
N THR A 40 22.53 -33.31 4.11
CA THR A 40 23.71 -33.77 4.86
C THR A 40 24.42 -32.67 5.64
N SER A 41 24.03 -31.42 5.47
CA SER A 41 24.65 -30.27 6.15
C SER A 41 23.58 -29.21 6.47
N PRO A 42 23.53 -28.70 7.70
CA PRO A 42 22.57 -27.67 8.10
C PRO A 42 23.07 -26.28 7.63
N VAL A 43 22.80 -25.97 6.38
CA VAL A 43 23.27 -24.71 5.76
C VAL A 43 22.11 -23.84 5.29
N ILE A 44 22.34 -22.53 5.38
CA ILE A 44 21.55 -21.49 4.73
C ILE A 44 22.41 -20.91 3.62
N THR A 45 21.81 -20.77 2.44
CA THR A 45 22.48 -20.25 1.24
C THR A 45 21.81 -18.95 0.83
N GLN A 46 22.61 -17.92 0.57
CA GLN A 46 22.21 -16.60 0.09
C GLN A 46 22.61 -16.40 -1.36
N TYR A 47 21.77 -15.72 -2.12
CA TYR A 47 22.07 -15.18 -3.45
C TYR A 47 21.58 -13.76 -3.56
N ASP A 48 22.30 -12.95 -4.35
CA ASP A 48 21.81 -11.65 -4.79
C ASP A 48 20.88 -11.79 -6.00
N LEU A 49 19.89 -10.90 -6.10
CA LEU A 49 18.98 -10.77 -7.22
C LEU A 49 19.34 -9.48 -7.98
N SER A 50 19.75 -9.59 -9.26
CA SER A 50 20.06 -8.41 -10.09
C SER A 50 18.83 -7.57 -10.44
N ILE A 51 17.63 -8.18 -10.38
CA ILE A 51 16.34 -7.51 -10.48
C ILE A 51 15.54 -7.86 -9.22
N PRO A 52 15.20 -6.89 -8.37
CA PRO A 52 14.48 -7.16 -7.13
C PRO A 52 13.21 -7.98 -7.33
N PHE A 53 13.00 -8.97 -6.45
CA PHE A 53 11.86 -9.88 -6.44
C PHE A 53 11.74 -10.79 -7.67
N ASN A 54 12.74 -10.90 -8.52
CA ASN A 54 12.72 -11.74 -9.73
C ASN A 54 13.66 -12.93 -9.59
N VAL A 55 13.12 -14.12 -9.36
CA VAL A 55 13.94 -15.33 -9.16
C VAL A 55 14.76 -15.74 -10.39
N SER A 56 14.36 -15.34 -11.61
CA SER A 56 15.18 -15.59 -12.80
C SER A 56 16.44 -14.73 -12.87
N SER A 57 16.59 -13.78 -11.97
CA SER A 57 17.76 -12.90 -11.86
C SER A 57 18.71 -13.29 -10.72
N ILE A 58 18.58 -14.52 -10.19
CA ILE A 58 19.53 -15.07 -9.20
C ILE A 58 20.93 -15.05 -9.78
N ASP A 59 21.84 -14.33 -9.11
CA ASP A 59 23.27 -14.33 -9.44
C ASP A 59 23.97 -15.50 -8.73
N THR A 60 24.22 -16.57 -9.49
CA THR A 60 24.88 -17.77 -8.96
C THR A 60 26.37 -17.53 -8.58
N ALA A 61 26.96 -16.42 -9.01
CA ALA A 61 28.32 -16.03 -8.62
C ALA A 61 28.36 -15.35 -7.24
N SER A 62 27.24 -14.79 -6.77
CA SER A 62 27.11 -14.12 -5.47
C SER A 62 26.87 -15.07 -4.29
N ILE A 63 26.98 -16.37 -4.50
CA ILE A 63 26.62 -17.37 -3.48
C ILE A 63 27.41 -17.20 -2.19
N VAL A 64 26.69 -17.12 -1.08
CA VAL A 64 27.23 -17.18 0.28
C VAL A 64 26.55 -18.33 1.03
N THR A 65 27.32 -19.10 1.77
CA THR A 65 26.79 -20.25 2.53
C THR A 65 27.18 -20.13 4.00
N LEU A 66 26.18 -20.23 4.88
CA LEU A 66 26.36 -20.28 6.34
C LEU A 66 26.05 -21.71 6.82
N ASN A 67 27.00 -22.36 7.45
CA ASN A 67 26.71 -23.54 8.27
C ASN A 67 26.20 -23.04 9.64
N VAL A 68 24.95 -23.34 9.97
CA VAL A 68 24.29 -22.81 11.17
C VAL A 68 24.86 -23.35 12.47
N ASN A 69 25.70 -24.39 12.42
CA ASN A 69 26.46 -24.90 13.58
C ASN A 69 27.87 -24.29 13.67
N SER A 70 28.24 -23.38 12.77
CA SER A 70 29.56 -22.72 12.84
C SER A 70 29.67 -21.86 14.10
N GLY A 71 30.73 -22.12 14.88
CA GLY A 71 30.95 -21.44 16.16
C GLY A 71 30.28 -22.12 17.37
N ASP A 72 29.58 -23.23 17.16
CA ASP A 72 28.95 -23.99 18.22
C ASP A 72 29.89 -25.02 18.83
N SER A 73 29.99 -25.03 20.16
CA SER A 73 30.75 -26.05 20.92
C SER A 73 29.84 -26.84 21.87
N GLY A 74 28.52 -26.66 21.82
CA GLY A 74 27.62 -27.10 22.88
C GLY A 74 26.30 -27.72 22.46
N ASP A 75 25.35 -27.65 23.35
CA ASP A 75 24.24 -28.55 23.56
C ASP A 75 23.07 -28.45 22.56
N PHE A 76 23.06 -27.49 21.64
CA PHE A 76 21.96 -27.28 20.69
C PHE A 76 22.43 -27.32 19.23
N LEU A 77 23.12 -28.37 18.85
CA LEU A 77 23.50 -28.61 17.46
C LEU A 77 22.25 -28.88 16.61
N VAL A 78 21.93 -27.94 15.72
CA VAL A 78 20.95 -28.15 14.67
C VAL A 78 21.35 -29.38 13.85
N SER A 79 20.43 -30.33 13.70
CA SER A 79 20.67 -31.56 12.95
C SER A 79 20.83 -31.26 11.45
N ASN A 80 21.22 -32.26 10.67
CA ASN A 80 21.31 -32.16 9.21
C ASN A 80 19.97 -31.89 8.51
N ARG A 81 18.85 -31.84 9.27
CA ARG A 81 17.50 -31.59 8.78
C ARG A 81 17.02 -30.21 9.18
N LEU A 82 17.55 -29.21 8.51
CA LEU A 82 17.09 -27.83 8.69
C LEU A 82 15.68 -27.69 8.09
N GLU A 83 14.69 -27.27 8.89
CA GLU A 83 13.29 -27.21 8.47
C GLU A 83 12.78 -25.77 8.28
N GLY A 84 13.55 -24.77 8.69
CA GLY A 84 13.16 -23.39 8.47
C GLY A 84 14.20 -22.39 8.96
N HIS A 85 14.05 -21.18 8.47
CA HIS A 85 14.81 -20.03 8.95
C HIS A 85 13.97 -18.76 8.82
N THR A 86 14.30 -17.77 9.63
CA THR A 86 13.71 -16.43 9.54
C THR A 86 14.69 -15.38 10.06
N PHE A 87 14.41 -14.11 9.77
CA PHE A 87 15.14 -12.98 10.32
C PHE A 87 14.25 -12.23 11.30
N ASN A 88 14.86 -11.44 12.21
CA ASN A 88 14.14 -10.40 12.92
C ASN A 88 13.77 -9.26 11.95
N SER A 89 12.95 -8.31 12.41
CA SER A 89 12.38 -7.27 11.55
C SER A 89 13.42 -6.34 10.90
N ASP A 90 14.57 -6.13 11.53
CA ASP A 90 15.65 -5.29 11.00
C ASP A 90 16.76 -6.08 10.27
N GLY A 91 16.64 -7.42 10.22
CA GLY A 91 17.59 -8.29 9.52
C GLY A 91 18.92 -8.47 10.23
N THR A 92 19.09 -8.04 11.47
CA THR A 92 20.35 -8.15 12.22
C THR A 92 20.53 -9.50 12.91
N LYS A 93 19.45 -10.29 13.02
CA LYS A 93 19.46 -11.64 13.58
C LYS A 93 18.84 -12.64 12.62
N LEU A 94 19.47 -13.81 12.51
CA LEU A 94 19.01 -14.98 11.76
C LEU A 94 18.73 -16.13 12.73
N TYR A 95 17.56 -16.75 12.58
CA TYR A 95 17.11 -17.90 13.35
C TYR A 95 17.01 -19.11 12.43
N ALA A 96 17.57 -20.22 12.82
CA ALA A 96 17.52 -21.48 12.10
C ALA A 96 17.00 -22.57 13.03
N ILE A 97 16.02 -23.36 12.54
CA ILE A 97 15.40 -24.44 13.30
C ILE A 97 15.49 -25.75 12.55
N ASP A 98 15.75 -26.85 13.29
CA ASP A 98 15.73 -28.18 12.74
C ASP A 98 14.44 -28.94 13.05
N MET A 99 14.32 -30.16 12.49
CA MET A 99 13.17 -31.03 12.68
C MET A 99 12.98 -31.47 14.15
N ALA A 100 14.05 -31.52 14.94
CA ALA A 100 13.98 -31.92 16.35
C ALA A 100 13.60 -30.72 17.26
N GLY A 101 13.57 -29.51 16.70
CA GLY A 101 13.26 -28.30 17.42
C GLY A 101 14.48 -27.57 17.99
N ASN A 102 15.69 -28.02 17.66
CA ASN A 102 16.90 -27.28 18.01
C ASN A 102 16.95 -25.98 17.21
N MET A 103 17.25 -24.89 17.86
CA MET A 103 17.31 -23.56 17.27
C MET A 103 18.69 -22.94 17.48
N ASN A 104 19.26 -22.39 16.43
CA ASN A 104 20.47 -21.55 16.50
C ASN A 104 20.14 -20.13 16.08
N VAL A 105 20.75 -19.17 16.77
CA VAL A 105 20.61 -17.73 16.49
C VAL A 105 21.98 -17.18 16.12
N HIS A 106 21.98 -16.37 15.07
CA HIS A 106 23.19 -15.68 14.59
C HIS A 106 22.95 -14.18 14.50
N SER A 107 23.84 -13.39 15.06
CA SER A 107 23.90 -11.94 14.86
C SER A 107 24.68 -11.63 13.58
N LEU A 108 24.12 -10.77 12.74
CA LEU A 108 24.69 -10.36 11.46
C LEU A 108 25.24 -8.94 11.56
N SER A 109 26.46 -8.73 11.08
CA SER A 109 27.09 -7.40 11.08
C SER A 109 26.51 -6.45 10.03
N THR A 110 25.91 -7.01 8.98
CA THR A 110 25.15 -6.28 7.97
C THR A 110 23.76 -6.92 7.87
N PRO A 111 22.67 -6.13 7.94
CA PRO A 111 21.33 -6.69 7.86
C PRO A 111 21.12 -7.60 6.65
N TYR A 112 20.54 -8.78 6.90
CA TYR A 112 20.24 -9.81 5.89
C TYR A 112 21.44 -10.33 5.10
N ASP A 113 22.67 -10.11 5.57
CA ASP A 113 23.90 -10.58 4.92
C ASP A 113 24.57 -11.65 5.79
N ILE A 114 24.49 -12.90 5.34
CA ILE A 114 25.03 -14.05 6.08
C ILE A 114 26.55 -14.24 5.87
N SER A 115 27.23 -13.34 5.17
CA SER A 115 28.68 -13.43 4.95
C SER A 115 29.51 -13.14 6.21
N ASN A 116 28.97 -12.30 7.11
CA ASN A 116 29.61 -11.90 8.35
C ASN A 116 28.65 -12.05 9.53
N PHE A 117 28.86 -13.11 10.30
CA PHE A 117 27.99 -13.45 11.42
C PHE A 117 28.82 -13.79 12.68
N SER A 118 28.15 -13.71 13.83
CA SER A 118 28.60 -14.33 15.07
C SER A 118 27.46 -15.16 15.63
N LYS A 119 27.76 -16.35 16.16
CA LYS A 119 26.75 -17.12 16.86
C LYS A 119 26.49 -16.49 18.22
N ASP A 120 25.22 -16.30 18.57
CA ASP A 120 24.80 -15.81 19.88
C ASP A 120 24.87 -16.96 20.90
N ALA A 121 25.55 -16.74 22.03
CA ALA A 121 25.96 -17.80 22.94
C ALA A 121 24.81 -18.40 23.78
N ASP A 122 23.70 -17.67 23.97
CA ASP A 122 22.65 -18.02 24.92
C ASP A 122 21.22 -18.04 24.33
N ASP A 123 21.11 -17.99 23.01
CA ASP A 123 19.79 -17.81 22.35
C ASP A 123 19.24 -19.10 21.75
N GLY A 124 19.95 -20.23 21.86
CA GLY A 124 19.48 -21.53 21.45
C GLY A 124 18.38 -22.03 22.40
N VAL A 125 17.30 -22.55 21.84
CA VAL A 125 16.18 -23.11 22.58
C VAL A 125 15.92 -24.52 22.08
N ASP A 126 15.82 -25.46 23.00
CA ASP A 126 15.26 -26.75 22.72
C ASP A 126 13.74 -26.68 22.83
N TRP A 127 13.06 -26.80 21.71
CA TRP A 127 11.60 -26.81 21.61
C TRP A 127 10.97 -27.90 22.51
N ALA A 128 11.62 -29.07 22.64
CA ALA A 128 11.14 -30.16 23.47
C ALA A 128 10.96 -29.73 24.96
N THR A 129 11.78 -28.80 25.43
CA THR A 129 11.69 -28.25 26.80
C THR A 129 10.42 -27.42 27.01
N PHE A 130 9.94 -26.68 26.00
CA PHE A 130 8.70 -25.91 26.09
C PHE A 130 7.45 -26.77 25.98
N ALA A 131 7.51 -27.85 25.23
CA ALA A 131 6.40 -28.76 25.01
C ALA A 131 6.07 -29.64 26.21
N ALA A 132 7.01 -29.85 27.13
CA ALA A 132 6.84 -30.68 28.32
C ALA A 132 5.76 -30.13 29.29
N GLY A 133 5.47 -28.84 29.26
CA GLY A 133 4.41 -28.21 30.08
C GLY A 133 2.99 -28.42 29.58
N GLU A 134 2.77 -28.85 28.32
CA GLU A 134 1.48 -28.79 27.64
C GLU A 134 0.82 -30.17 27.36
N GLY A 135 1.26 -31.24 28.04
CA GLY A 135 0.60 -32.54 27.99
C GLY A 135 0.86 -33.37 26.73
N GLY A 136 1.83 -33.00 25.90
CA GLY A 136 2.32 -33.77 24.79
C GLY A 136 3.53 -34.64 25.18
N SER A 137 3.68 -35.84 24.61
CA SER A 137 4.85 -36.69 24.85
C SER A 137 6.07 -36.13 24.14
N ASP A 138 7.08 -35.79 24.89
CA ASP A 138 8.24 -34.96 24.54
C ASP A 138 9.18 -35.49 23.47
N SER A 139 9.15 -36.75 23.16
CA SER A 139 10.21 -37.38 22.34
C SER A 139 9.97 -37.37 20.84
N ALA A 140 8.93 -36.68 20.35
CA ALA A 140 8.51 -36.86 18.98
C ALA A 140 7.96 -35.58 18.28
N ARG A 141 8.06 -34.39 18.88
CA ARG A 141 7.62 -33.17 18.19
C ARG A 141 8.56 -32.86 17.04
N ARG A 142 7.98 -32.40 15.94
CA ARG A 142 8.71 -32.02 14.72
C ARG A 142 8.35 -30.61 14.32
N SER A 143 9.34 -29.73 14.35
CA SER A 143 9.16 -28.35 13.98
C SER A 143 9.34 -28.15 12.48
N HIS A 144 8.37 -27.49 11.86
CA HIS A 144 8.47 -26.99 10.50
C HIS A 144 8.16 -25.50 10.51
N GLY A 145 9.11 -24.67 10.08
CA GLY A 145 8.93 -23.23 10.00
C GLY A 145 8.96 -22.47 11.34
N ILE A 146 9.43 -21.27 11.30
CA ILE A 146 9.50 -20.32 12.42
C ILE A 146 9.14 -18.93 11.94
N ARG A 147 8.34 -18.20 12.74
CA ARG A 147 7.96 -16.80 12.48
C ARG A 147 7.97 -15.99 13.77
N PHE A 148 8.13 -14.68 13.63
CA PHE A 148 7.90 -13.70 14.69
C PHE A 148 6.80 -12.74 14.26
N ASN A 149 6.14 -12.10 15.21
CA ASN A 149 5.37 -10.90 14.91
C ASN A 149 6.31 -9.70 14.69
N ASN A 150 5.75 -8.58 14.25
CA ASN A 150 6.54 -7.44 13.78
C ASN A 150 7.46 -6.80 14.83
N ASP A 151 7.05 -6.80 16.09
CA ASP A 151 7.81 -6.24 17.21
C ASP A 151 8.65 -7.27 17.97
N GLY A 152 8.58 -8.53 17.57
CA GLY A 152 9.35 -9.64 18.15
C GLY A 152 8.89 -10.07 19.54
N THR A 153 7.72 -9.62 20.00
CA THR A 153 7.16 -10.01 21.30
C THR A 153 6.50 -11.38 21.27
N LYS A 154 6.28 -11.92 20.07
CA LYS A 154 5.72 -13.26 19.85
C LYS A 154 6.57 -14.07 18.87
N MET A 155 6.70 -15.36 19.13
CA MET A 155 7.33 -16.36 18.27
C MET A 155 6.33 -17.47 17.99
N PHE A 156 6.33 -17.96 16.75
CA PHE A 156 5.43 -19.01 16.28
C PHE A 156 6.25 -20.15 15.68
N LEU A 157 5.89 -21.36 16.04
CA LEU A 157 6.49 -22.59 15.55
C LEU A 157 5.39 -23.55 15.06
N MET A 158 5.60 -24.19 13.92
CA MET A 158 4.69 -25.24 13.46
C MET A 158 5.10 -26.58 14.03
N ASP A 159 4.18 -27.29 14.68
CA ASP A 159 4.33 -28.68 15.07
C ASP A 159 3.60 -29.60 14.07
N VAL A 160 4.30 -30.60 13.57
CA VAL A 160 3.78 -31.55 12.57
C VAL A 160 3.71 -32.99 13.08
N ASN A 161 3.87 -33.22 14.38
CA ASN A 161 3.80 -34.53 14.99
C ASN A 161 2.70 -34.61 16.06
N GLY A 162 1.93 -35.68 16.07
CA GLY A 162 0.78 -35.83 16.96
C GLY A 162 -0.37 -34.91 16.54
N THR A 163 -0.77 -34.00 17.38
CA THR A 163 -1.70 -32.91 17.01
C THR A 163 -0.91 -31.83 16.27
N VAL A 164 -1.17 -31.71 14.97
CA VAL A 164 -0.48 -30.74 14.14
C VAL A 164 -1.07 -29.33 14.33
N GLY A 165 -0.23 -28.30 14.32
CA GLY A 165 -0.71 -26.95 14.53
C GLY A 165 0.40 -25.92 14.68
N ILE A 166 0.01 -24.72 15.10
CA ILE A 166 0.90 -23.60 15.37
C ILE A 166 0.96 -23.34 16.87
N ALA A 167 2.16 -23.43 17.43
CA ALA A 167 2.43 -23.02 18.79
C ALA A 167 2.87 -21.57 18.83
N GLU A 168 2.24 -20.80 19.70
CA GLU A 168 2.49 -19.39 19.96
C GLU A 168 3.21 -19.22 21.29
N PHE A 169 4.27 -18.43 21.29
CA PHE A 169 5.05 -18.09 22.47
C PHE A 169 5.09 -16.58 22.67
N ASN A 170 4.99 -16.14 23.91
CA ASN A 170 5.23 -14.77 24.30
C ASN A 170 6.70 -14.60 24.71
N LEU A 171 7.38 -13.60 24.19
CA LEU A 171 8.76 -13.30 24.52
C LEU A 171 8.81 -12.08 25.44
N SER A 172 9.42 -12.24 26.64
CA SER A 172 9.61 -11.12 27.57
C SER A 172 10.67 -10.13 27.09
N THR A 173 11.57 -10.58 26.21
CA THR A 173 12.54 -9.75 25.50
C THR A 173 12.33 -9.97 24.01
N PRO A 174 12.03 -8.90 23.24
CA PRO A 174 11.78 -9.02 21.80
C PRO A 174 12.90 -9.75 21.05
N PHE A 175 12.50 -10.69 20.18
CA PHE A 175 13.41 -11.47 19.35
C PHE A 175 14.44 -12.31 20.12
N LEU A 176 14.20 -12.60 21.41
CA LEU A 176 15.05 -13.45 22.24
C LEU A 176 14.33 -14.76 22.57
N PRO A 177 14.54 -15.86 21.80
CA PRO A 177 13.86 -17.15 22.04
C PRO A 177 14.05 -17.69 23.44
N GLY A 178 15.22 -17.49 24.07
CA GLY A 178 15.48 -17.88 25.46
C GLY A 178 14.59 -17.20 26.51
N SER A 179 13.85 -16.15 26.13
CA SER A 179 12.88 -15.47 27.00
C SER A 179 11.42 -15.94 26.79
N ALA A 180 11.22 -16.99 25.99
CA ALA A 180 9.90 -17.45 25.59
C ALA A 180 9.12 -18.10 26.75
N SER A 181 7.83 -17.86 26.77
CA SER A 181 6.84 -18.58 27.56
C SER A 181 5.71 -19.04 26.65
N PHE A 182 5.19 -20.23 26.89
CA PHE A 182 4.07 -20.76 26.09
C PHE A 182 2.84 -19.86 26.21
N GLY A 183 2.23 -19.53 25.07
CA GLY A 183 1.03 -18.70 24.98
C GLY A 183 -0.20 -19.49 24.57
N ASN A 184 -0.17 -20.12 23.40
CA ASN A 184 -1.31 -20.85 22.84
C ASN A 184 -0.85 -21.94 21.86
N PHE A 185 -1.70 -22.94 21.63
CA PHE A 185 -1.55 -23.91 20.56
C PHE A 185 -2.81 -23.95 19.69
N PHE A 186 -2.69 -23.55 18.44
CA PHE A 186 -3.77 -23.61 17.47
C PHE A 186 -3.69 -24.92 16.67
N ALA A 187 -4.58 -25.86 16.92
CA ALA A 187 -4.66 -27.12 16.19
C ALA A 187 -5.24 -26.92 14.80
N ILE A 188 -4.57 -27.44 13.77
CA ILE A 188 -5.03 -27.41 12.39
C ILE A 188 -5.70 -28.76 12.11
N THR A 189 -7.00 -28.75 11.83
CA THR A 189 -7.83 -29.93 11.65
C THR A 189 -8.21 -30.20 10.19
N GLU A 190 -8.00 -29.23 9.32
CA GLU A 190 -8.40 -29.27 7.92
C GLU A 190 -7.39 -29.96 7.02
N ASN A 191 -6.17 -30.20 7.51
CA ASN A 191 -5.12 -30.84 6.74
C ASN A 191 -5.40 -32.34 6.52
N SER A 192 -4.97 -32.84 5.36
CA SER A 192 -5.05 -34.25 5.00
C SER A 192 -3.68 -34.90 4.83
N LYS A 193 -2.62 -34.08 4.81
CA LYS A 193 -1.23 -34.44 4.58
C LYS A 193 -0.30 -33.69 5.52
N THR A 194 1.00 -33.84 5.33
CA THR A 194 2.01 -33.18 6.15
C THR A 194 2.01 -31.66 5.90
N LEU A 195 1.86 -30.86 6.94
CA LEU A 195 2.08 -29.42 6.88
C LEU A 195 3.58 -29.14 6.78
N GLN A 196 3.95 -28.12 6.02
CA GLN A 196 5.36 -27.88 5.69
C GLN A 196 5.87 -26.51 6.13
N ASP A 197 5.06 -25.49 6.05
CA ASP A 197 5.42 -24.14 6.47
C ASP A 197 4.17 -23.29 6.64
N PHE A 198 4.32 -22.13 7.24
CA PHE A 198 3.26 -21.15 7.43
C PHE A 198 3.80 -19.72 7.31
N ASP A 199 2.92 -18.78 7.06
CA ASP A 199 3.26 -17.36 7.05
C ASP A 199 2.06 -16.52 7.47
N PHE A 200 2.30 -15.25 7.83
CA PHE A 200 1.27 -14.27 8.14
C PHE A 200 1.25 -13.17 7.09
N ASP A 201 0.13 -12.43 7.02
CA ASP A 201 0.14 -11.11 6.40
C ASP A 201 0.83 -10.07 7.30
N ASP A 202 0.98 -8.84 6.79
CA ASP A 202 1.80 -7.81 7.45
C ASP A 202 1.28 -7.42 8.85
N ASP A 203 -0.01 -7.51 9.11
CA ASP A 203 -0.63 -7.17 10.41
C ASP A 203 -1.02 -8.39 11.26
N GLY A 204 -0.73 -9.60 10.75
CA GLY A 204 -1.02 -10.86 11.43
C GLY A 204 -2.50 -11.22 11.50
N THR A 205 -3.36 -10.54 10.75
CA THR A 205 -4.81 -10.84 10.74
C THR A 205 -5.17 -12.04 9.87
N ARG A 206 -4.22 -12.53 9.07
CA ARG A 206 -4.34 -13.76 8.28
C ARG A 206 -3.12 -14.65 8.47
N MET A 207 -3.38 -15.93 8.57
CA MET A 207 -2.37 -16.97 8.62
C MET A 207 -2.58 -17.93 7.45
N TYR A 208 -1.49 -18.31 6.82
CA TYR A 208 -1.43 -19.18 5.66
C TYR A 208 -0.60 -20.41 6.02
N VAL A 209 -1.09 -21.58 5.69
CA VAL A 209 -0.41 -22.84 5.99
C VAL A 209 -0.33 -23.69 4.73
N ILE A 210 0.88 -24.15 4.38
CA ILE A 210 1.09 -24.98 3.20
C ILE A 210 1.14 -26.45 3.56
N GLU A 211 0.43 -27.27 2.79
CA GLU A 211 0.43 -28.72 2.87
C GLU A 211 1.31 -29.33 1.77
N SER A 212 2.18 -30.24 2.13
CA SER A 212 2.98 -31.06 1.21
C SER A 212 2.33 -32.40 0.98
N ASN A 213 2.23 -32.82 -0.26
CA ASN A 213 1.74 -34.16 -0.64
C ASN A 213 2.62 -34.77 -1.73
N GLU A 214 3.63 -35.52 -1.32
CA GLU A 214 4.64 -36.11 -2.21
C GLU A 214 4.06 -37.00 -3.31
N ALA A 215 2.90 -37.60 -3.10
CA ALA A 215 2.27 -38.52 -4.04
C ALA A 215 1.33 -37.83 -5.05
N SER A 216 1.18 -36.52 -5.01
CA SER A 216 0.14 -35.83 -5.77
C SER A 216 0.48 -34.37 -6.02
N THR A 217 0.05 -33.83 -7.16
CA THR A 217 0.08 -32.38 -7.45
C THR A 217 -0.95 -31.58 -6.63
N ASN A 218 -1.68 -32.24 -5.73
CA ASN A 218 -2.84 -31.69 -5.04
C ASN A 218 -2.49 -31.06 -3.68
N ASN A 219 -1.44 -30.27 -3.64
CA ASN A 219 -1.08 -29.48 -2.46
C ASN A 219 -2.11 -28.39 -2.21
N LYS A 220 -2.27 -28.04 -0.93
CA LYS A 220 -3.19 -27.00 -0.52
C LYS A 220 -2.48 -25.90 0.25
N ILE A 221 -3.03 -24.70 0.15
CA ILE A 221 -2.77 -23.63 1.08
C ILE A 221 -4.07 -23.39 1.85
N TYR A 222 -4.00 -23.54 3.17
CA TYR A 222 -5.10 -23.24 4.09
C TYR A 222 -4.98 -21.80 4.54
N VAL A 223 -6.11 -21.11 4.67
CA VAL A 223 -6.16 -19.71 5.07
C VAL A 223 -7.06 -19.56 6.30
N TYR A 224 -6.52 -18.92 7.31
CA TYR A 224 -7.21 -18.60 8.56
C TYR A 224 -7.26 -17.08 8.74
N LYS A 225 -8.38 -16.60 9.31
CA LYS A 225 -8.53 -15.20 9.72
C LYS A 225 -8.41 -15.13 11.24
N LEU A 226 -7.59 -14.20 11.73
CA LEU A 226 -7.43 -13.90 13.13
C LEU A 226 -8.17 -12.59 13.45
N SER A 227 -9.04 -12.60 14.46
CA SER A 227 -9.74 -11.38 14.87
C SER A 227 -8.84 -10.40 15.63
N THR A 228 -7.74 -10.90 16.17
CA THR A 228 -6.66 -10.12 16.75
C THR A 228 -5.37 -10.51 16.06
N GLY A 229 -4.64 -9.55 15.51
CA GLY A 229 -3.40 -9.81 14.78
C GLY A 229 -2.38 -10.58 15.62
N PHE A 230 -1.79 -11.61 15.03
CA PHE A 230 -0.80 -12.47 15.69
C PHE A 230 -1.28 -13.13 16.99
N ASP A 231 -2.59 -13.36 17.13
CA ASP A 231 -3.19 -14.12 18.23
C ASP A 231 -3.88 -15.37 17.65
N THR A 232 -3.16 -16.49 17.68
CA THR A 232 -3.62 -17.75 17.07
C THR A 232 -4.84 -18.33 17.78
N SER A 233 -5.15 -17.93 19.03
CA SER A 233 -6.36 -18.33 19.75
C SER A 233 -7.63 -17.79 19.09
N THR A 234 -7.51 -16.72 18.28
CA THR A 234 -8.62 -16.09 17.58
C THR A 234 -8.79 -16.56 16.13
N ALA A 235 -7.97 -17.53 15.70
CA ALA A 235 -7.95 -18.00 14.32
C ALA A 235 -9.22 -18.78 13.96
N THR A 236 -9.77 -18.46 12.79
CA THR A 236 -10.93 -19.15 12.20
C THR A 236 -10.62 -19.54 10.76
N PHE A 237 -10.96 -20.77 10.39
CA PHE A 237 -10.75 -21.26 9.04
C PHE A 237 -11.62 -20.52 8.03
N VAL A 238 -10.98 -20.03 6.95
CA VAL A 238 -11.67 -19.28 5.88
C VAL A 238 -11.89 -20.15 4.65
N GLY A 239 -10.92 -21.01 4.33
CA GLY A 239 -10.95 -21.86 3.17
C GLY A 239 -9.56 -22.35 2.78
N SER A 240 -9.50 -23.11 1.70
CA SER A 240 -8.24 -23.57 1.13
C SER A 240 -8.27 -23.46 -0.39
N VAL A 241 -7.09 -23.31 -0.99
CA VAL A 241 -6.89 -23.41 -2.43
C VAL A 241 -6.02 -24.61 -2.74
N ALA A 242 -6.45 -25.41 -3.71
CA ALA A 242 -5.74 -26.61 -4.14
C ALA A 242 -5.04 -26.40 -5.48
N ASN A 243 -4.09 -27.27 -5.79
CA ASN A 243 -3.40 -27.31 -7.09
C ASN A 243 -2.66 -26.00 -7.45
N VAL A 244 -2.20 -25.26 -6.44
CA VAL A 244 -1.48 -23.99 -6.66
C VAL A 244 -0.24 -24.21 -7.53
N PHE A 245 0.42 -25.36 -7.37
CA PHE A 245 1.70 -25.68 -8.01
C PHE A 245 1.57 -26.42 -9.35
N SER A 246 0.38 -26.90 -9.70
CA SER A 246 0.16 -27.65 -10.93
C SER A 246 0.46 -26.84 -12.20
N ALA A 247 0.17 -25.55 -12.19
CA ALA A 247 0.45 -24.64 -13.31
C ALA A 247 1.97 -24.44 -13.54
N ALA A 248 2.78 -24.63 -12.53
CA ALA A 248 4.24 -24.57 -12.60
C ALA A 248 4.88 -25.89 -13.05
N GLY A 249 4.08 -26.95 -13.23
CA GLY A 249 4.59 -28.30 -13.45
C GLY A 249 5.26 -28.87 -12.19
N ALA A 250 5.10 -28.22 -11.03
CA ALA A 250 5.61 -28.71 -9.76
C ALA A 250 4.76 -29.88 -9.28
N ASP A 251 5.42 -30.94 -8.87
CA ASP A 251 4.78 -32.05 -8.17
C ASP A 251 4.62 -31.75 -6.68
N GLY A 252 4.04 -32.65 -5.95
CA GLY A 252 3.49 -32.44 -4.64
C GLY A 252 4.43 -32.13 -3.48
N SER A 253 5.72 -32.03 -3.69
CA SER A 253 6.71 -31.85 -2.60
C SER A 253 6.94 -30.36 -2.28
N ALA A 254 5.92 -29.69 -1.81
CA ALA A 254 6.06 -28.32 -1.32
C ALA A 254 7.01 -28.28 -0.12
N GLY A 255 7.96 -27.36 -0.17
CA GLY A 255 8.79 -26.94 0.95
C GLY A 255 8.24 -25.65 1.57
N GLY A 256 9.14 -24.78 1.99
CA GLY A 256 8.78 -23.48 2.58
C GLY A 256 8.08 -22.54 1.63
N MET A 257 7.36 -21.61 2.22
CA MET A 257 6.67 -20.54 1.53
C MET A 257 6.99 -19.18 2.15
N ARG A 258 6.86 -18.11 1.34
CA ARG A 258 7.02 -16.75 1.83
C ARG A 258 6.26 -15.76 0.96
N PHE A 259 5.60 -14.81 1.62
CA PHE A 259 5.13 -13.60 0.96
C PHE A 259 6.24 -12.56 0.89
N ALA A 260 6.22 -11.73 -0.13
CA ALA A 260 7.13 -10.60 -0.30
C ALA A 260 6.46 -9.45 -1.06
N LYS A 261 7.16 -8.33 -1.15
CA LYS A 261 6.67 -7.14 -1.87
C LYS A 261 5.28 -6.71 -1.38
N ASN A 262 5.15 -6.55 -0.06
CA ASN A 262 3.89 -6.16 0.58
C ASN A 262 2.73 -7.09 0.19
N GLY A 263 2.98 -8.39 0.22
CA GLY A 263 1.97 -9.40 -0.09
C GLY A 263 1.57 -9.55 -1.56
N MET A 264 2.23 -8.86 -2.50
CA MET A 264 1.93 -8.98 -3.93
C MET A 264 2.64 -10.15 -4.62
N LYS A 265 3.64 -10.71 -3.97
CA LYS A 265 4.41 -11.85 -4.44
C LYS A 265 4.32 -12.99 -3.43
N PHE A 266 4.29 -14.21 -3.97
CA PHE A 266 4.34 -15.45 -3.22
C PHE A 266 5.45 -16.33 -3.78
N TYR A 267 6.29 -16.85 -2.92
CA TYR A 267 7.39 -17.74 -3.27
C TYR A 267 7.23 -19.09 -2.58
N GLN A 268 7.63 -20.13 -3.26
CA GLN A 268 7.59 -21.49 -2.76
C GLN A 268 8.79 -22.28 -3.29
N VAL A 269 9.35 -23.14 -2.46
CA VAL A 269 10.41 -24.08 -2.83
C VAL A 269 9.89 -25.50 -2.80
N THR A 270 10.61 -26.41 -3.49
CA THR A 270 10.33 -27.85 -3.47
C THR A 270 11.51 -28.61 -2.89
N TRP A 271 11.26 -29.55 -1.97
CA TRP A 271 12.32 -30.28 -1.27
C TRP A 271 12.54 -31.70 -1.79
N ALA A 272 11.55 -32.34 -2.34
CA ALA A 272 11.65 -33.67 -2.92
C ALA A 272 11.23 -33.67 -4.39
N SER A 273 11.34 -34.79 -5.09
CA SER A 273 10.98 -34.96 -6.48
C SER A 273 12.03 -34.57 -7.51
N THR A 274 11.63 -34.65 -8.77
CA THR A 274 12.47 -34.22 -9.91
C THR A 274 12.69 -32.73 -9.98
N LEU A 275 11.89 -31.96 -9.24
CA LEU A 275 11.95 -30.48 -9.18
C LEU A 275 12.59 -29.95 -7.90
N LYS A 276 13.24 -30.81 -7.10
CA LYS A 276 14.08 -30.33 -5.98
C LYS A 276 15.08 -29.28 -6.50
N ASN A 277 15.44 -28.34 -5.67
CA ASN A 277 16.34 -27.25 -6.02
C ASN A 277 15.70 -26.18 -6.94
N LYS A 278 14.38 -26.01 -6.89
CA LYS A 278 13.71 -24.92 -7.57
C LYS A 278 12.99 -24.01 -6.59
N VAL A 279 13.03 -22.72 -6.91
CA VAL A 279 12.15 -21.72 -6.34
C VAL A 279 11.14 -21.28 -7.40
N PHE A 280 9.90 -21.17 -7.00
CA PHE A 280 8.77 -20.75 -7.83
C PHE A 280 8.29 -19.38 -7.36
N GLU A 281 8.05 -18.50 -8.31
CA GLU A 281 7.54 -17.15 -8.10
C GLU A 281 6.12 -17.06 -8.66
N TYR A 282 5.22 -16.52 -7.84
CA TYR A 282 3.82 -16.30 -8.17
C TYR A 282 3.45 -14.84 -7.93
N ASP A 283 2.59 -14.30 -8.79
CA ASP A 283 1.89 -13.04 -8.55
C ASP A 283 0.55 -13.27 -7.86
N LEU A 284 0.19 -12.36 -6.98
CA LEU A 284 -1.10 -12.32 -6.35
C LEU A 284 -1.95 -11.19 -6.95
N SER A 285 -3.24 -11.45 -7.13
CA SER A 285 -4.18 -10.46 -7.68
C SER A 285 -4.47 -9.30 -6.73
N CYS A 286 -4.18 -9.49 -5.45
CA CYS A 286 -4.22 -8.48 -4.40
C CYS A 286 -3.26 -8.86 -3.27
N PRO A 287 -2.86 -7.94 -2.38
CA PRO A 287 -2.00 -8.24 -1.26
C PRO A 287 -2.51 -9.43 -0.46
N PHE A 288 -1.65 -10.44 -0.29
CA PHE A 288 -1.98 -11.68 0.44
C PHE A 288 -3.23 -12.42 -0.08
N GLY A 289 -3.57 -12.22 -1.36
CA GLY A 289 -4.80 -12.73 -1.98
C GLY A 289 -4.74 -14.21 -2.31
N ILE A 290 -5.00 -15.06 -1.31
CA ILE A 290 -5.22 -16.50 -1.45
C ILE A 290 -6.56 -16.84 -0.79
N VAL A 291 -7.44 -17.57 -1.48
CA VAL A 291 -8.83 -17.88 -1.10
C VAL A 291 -9.71 -16.61 -1.06
N ILE A 292 -9.25 -15.57 -0.40
CA ILE A 292 -9.91 -14.28 -0.29
C ILE A 292 -9.02 -13.20 -0.89
N CYS A 293 -9.65 -12.31 -1.65
CA CYS A 293 -9.04 -11.09 -2.11
C CYS A 293 -9.91 -9.92 -1.66
N GLU A 294 -9.38 -9.06 -0.82
CA GLU A 294 -10.04 -7.83 -0.42
C GLU A 294 -9.67 -6.66 -1.36
N ALA A 295 -9.44 -6.97 -2.64
CA ALA A 295 -9.09 -5.97 -3.66
C ALA A 295 -10.11 -4.81 -3.71
N ASP A 296 -11.38 -5.09 -3.44
CA ASP A 296 -12.42 -4.06 -3.42
C ASP A 296 -12.23 -3.11 -2.24
N VAL A 297 -11.87 -3.64 -1.05
CA VAL A 297 -11.56 -2.82 0.14
C VAL A 297 -10.27 -2.03 -0.09
N ALA A 298 -9.20 -2.66 -0.54
CA ALA A 298 -7.94 -1.99 -0.87
C ALA A 298 -8.12 -0.92 -1.96
N THR A 299 -8.96 -1.20 -2.97
CA THR A 299 -9.30 -0.22 -4.01
C THR A 299 -10.11 0.95 -3.44
N ALA A 300 -11.06 0.68 -2.53
CA ALA A 300 -11.83 1.73 -1.85
C ALA A 300 -10.94 2.62 -0.99
N ILE A 301 -10.00 2.05 -0.23
CA ILE A 301 -8.99 2.79 0.54
C ILE A 301 -8.11 3.63 -0.38
N GLY A 302 -7.61 3.06 -1.47
CA GLY A 302 -6.86 3.78 -2.49
C GLY A 302 -7.66 4.91 -3.14
N ALA A 303 -8.97 4.73 -3.33
CA ALA A 303 -9.86 5.77 -3.83
C ALA A 303 -10.04 6.93 -2.84
N GLN A 304 -10.10 6.66 -1.54
CA GLN A 304 -10.13 7.71 -0.50
C GLN A 304 -8.86 8.58 -0.53
N ALA A 305 -7.69 7.97 -0.70
CA ALA A 305 -6.44 8.70 -0.85
C ALA A 305 -6.41 9.58 -2.12
N GLU A 306 -6.95 9.07 -3.23
CA GLU A 306 -7.08 9.85 -4.47
C GLU A 306 -8.08 11.01 -4.33
N ILE A 307 -9.19 10.83 -3.62
CA ILE A 307 -10.13 11.91 -3.30
C ILE A 307 -9.42 13.00 -2.51
N ALA A 308 -8.69 12.64 -1.44
CA ALA A 308 -7.94 13.61 -0.63
C ALA A 308 -6.92 14.41 -1.46
N LYS A 309 -6.22 13.76 -2.36
CA LYS A 309 -5.29 14.39 -3.31
C LYS A 309 -6.02 15.31 -4.30
N ASN A 310 -7.15 14.85 -4.85
CA ASN A 310 -7.93 15.63 -5.80
C ASN A 310 -8.47 16.93 -5.18
N ILE A 311 -8.85 16.92 -3.91
CA ILE A 311 -9.28 18.12 -3.18
C ILE A 311 -8.17 19.20 -3.20
N ILE A 312 -6.92 18.83 -2.89
CA ILE A 312 -5.78 19.77 -2.96
C ILE A 312 -5.62 20.32 -4.36
N TYR A 313 -5.57 19.43 -5.36
CA TYR A 313 -5.40 19.80 -6.76
C TYR A 313 -6.49 20.76 -7.26
N GLN A 314 -7.76 20.49 -6.97
CA GLN A 314 -8.88 21.32 -7.42
C GLN A 314 -8.85 22.70 -6.76
N ASN A 315 -8.53 22.77 -5.46
CA ASN A 315 -8.42 24.05 -4.75
C ASN A 315 -7.28 24.90 -5.31
N SER A 316 -6.08 24.33 -5.40
CA SER A 316 -4.89 25.05 -5.89
C SER A 316 -5.06 25.50 -7.35
N ASN A 317 -5.53 24.60 -8.22
CA ASN A 317 -5.70 24.89 -9.64
C ASN A 317 -6.75 26.00 -9.89
N THR A 318 -7.83 26.02 -9.12
CA THR A 318 -8.86 27.08 -9.23
C THR A 318 -8.30 28.44 -8.82
N ILE A 319 -7.55 28.51 -7.72
CA ILE A 319 -6.97 29.76 -7.24
C ILE A 319 -5.86 30.25 -8.18
N PHE A 320 -5.01 29.37 -8.70
CA PHE A 320 -3.99 29.80 -9.67
C PHE A 320 -4.60 30.30 -10.98
N LYS A 321 -5.72 29.75 -11.42
CA LYS A 321 -6.48 30.31 -12.55
C LYS A 321 -7.05 31.69 -12.25
N ARG A 322 -7.43 31.95 -10.99
CA ARG A 322 -7.82 33.30 -10.58
C ARG A 322 -6.66 34.28 -10.71
N PHE A 323 -5.44 33.92 -10.31
CA PHE A 323 -4.25 34.76 -10.50
C PHE A 323 -3.97 35.01 -11.98
N ASP A 324 -4.03 33.99 -12.82
CA ASP A 324 -3.85 34.14 -14.28
C ASP A 324 -4.91 35.06 -14.87
N TRP A 325 -6.16 34.96 -14.40
CA TRP A 325 -7.23 35.83 -14.84
C TRP A 325 -7.01 37.28 -14.39
N LEU A 326 -6.62 37.51 -13.15
CA LEU A 326 -6.32 38.84 -12.62
C LEU A 326 -5.21 39.50 -13.44
N ARG A 327 -4.12 38.83 -13.69
CA ARG A 327 -2.99 39.34 -14.47
C ARG A 327 -3.39 39.75 -15.89
N ARG A 328 -4.16 38.93 -16.60
CA ARG A 328 -4.63 39.22 -17.96
C ARG A 328 -5.71 40.32 -18.03
N ASN A 329 -6.27 40.70 -16.90
CA ASN A 329 -7.37 41.64 -16.82
C ASN A 329 -7.10 42.81 -15.88
N GLU A 330 -5.84 43.06 -15.53
CA GLU A 330 -5.46 44.11 -14.57
C GLU A 330 -5.88 45.51 -14.99
N GLU A 331 -6.01 45.78 -16.30
CA GLU A 331 -6.51 47.04 -16.84
C GLU A 331 -8.04 47.19 -16.76
N LYS A 332 -8.77 46.14 -16.39
CA LYS A 332 -10.23 46.21 -16.31
C LYS A 332 -10.69 46.94 -15.06
N ARG A 333 -11.73 47.78 -15.21
CA ARG A 333 -12.36 48.49 -14.10
C ARG A 333 -13.06 47.61 -13.08
N ASN A 334 -13.47 46.43 -13.50
CA ASN A 334 -14.15 45.46 -12.66
C ASN A 334 -13.41 44.11 -12.72
N LEU A 335 -12.84 43.68 -11.60
CA LEU A 335 -12.11 42.44 -11.44
C LEU A 335 -12.98 41.31 -10.88
N ASN A 336 -14.30 41.50 -10.84
CA ASN A 336 -15.22 40.40 -10.56
C ASN A 336 -15.25 39.42 -11.74
N SER A 337 -15.28 38.12 -11.43
CA SER A 337 -15.33 37.10 -12.46
C SER A 337 -16.15 35.89 -12.04
N HIS A 338 -16.88 35.33 -13.00
CA HIS A 338 -17.67 34.11 -12.81
C HIS A 338 -17.28 33.11 -13.91
N ASN A 339 -16.74 32.00 -13.52
CA ASN A 339 -16.21 30.99 -14.44
C ASN A 339 -16.85 29.65 -14.23
N ILE A 340 -17.13 28.95 -15.32
CA ILE A 340 -17.53 27.55 -15.33
C ILE A 340 -16.46 26.78 -16.09
N LYS A 341 -15.95 25.71 -15.50
CA LYS A 341 -14.99 24.80 -16.12
C LYS A 341 -15.56 23.40 -16.23
N LEU A 342 -15.48 22.84 -17.43
CA LEU A 342 -15.71 21.42 -17.68
C LEU A 342 -14.38 20.76 -17.96
N ASP A 343 -14.02 19.75 -17.18
CA ASP A 343 -12.84 18.94 -17.38
C ASP A 343 -13.26 17.54 -17.85
N ILE A 344 -13.01 17.26 -19.13
CA ILE A 344 -13.43 16.00 -19.76
C ILE A 344 -12.19 15.32 -20.29
N ASN A 345 -11.80 14.23 -19.66
CA ASN A 345 -10.63 13.41 -20.03
C ASN A 345 -10.91 12.43 -21.18
N ASN A 346 -11.94 12.68 -21.98
CA ASN A 346 -12.27 11.87 -23.15
C ASN A 346 -11.97 12.67 -24.43
N PRO A 347 -11.05 12.22 -25.29
CA PRO A 347 -10.66 12.96 -26.50
C PRO A 347 -11.81 13.19 -27.48
N ILE A 348 -12.83 12.31 -27.52
CA ILE A 348 -14.01 12.48 -28.38
C ILE A 348 -14.93 13.59 -27.85
N LEU A 349 -15.10 13.68 -26.53
CA LEU A 349 -15.93 14.68 -25.90
C LEU A 349 -15.21 16.03 -25.71
N ALA A 350 -13.89 16.06 -25.78
CA ALA A 350 -13.11 17.28 -25.68
C ALA A 350 -13.47 18.29 -26.79
N SER A 351 -13.86 17.83 -27.97
CA SER A 351 -14.31 18.69 -29.08
C SER A 351 -15.62 19.44 -28.77
N PHE A 352 -16.46 18.93 -27.87
CA PHE A 352 -17.72 19.55 -27.45
C PHE A 352 -17.53 20.44 -26.22
N LYS A 353 -16.41 20.33 -25.51
CA LYS A 353 -16.11 21.04 -24.26
C LYS A 353 -16.35 22.53 -24.38
N HIS A 354 -15.77 23.17 -25.40
CA HIS A 354 -15.83 24.61 -25.57
C HIS A 354 -17.25 25.14 -25.87
N LYS A 355 -18.04 24.37 -26.63
CA LYS A 355 -19.44 24.73 -26.88
C LYS A 355 -20.31 24.63 -25.62
N LEU A 356 -20.08 23.60 -24.80
CA LEU A 356 -20.82 23.38 -23.57
C LEU A 356 -20.44 24.40 -22.49
N GLU A 357 -19.16 24.71 -22.33
CA GLU A 357 -18.66 25.75 -21.42
C GLU A 357 -19.27 27.12 -21.76
N ASN A 358 -19.30 27.50 -23.00
CA ASN A 358 -19.87 28.78 -23.44
C ASN A 358 -21.40 28.83 -23.23
N SER A 359 -22.11 27.74 -23.51
CA SER A 359 -23.57 27.65 -23.27
C SER A 359 -23.91 27.76 -21.77
N LEU A 360 -23.17 27.03 -20.93
CA LEU A 360 -23.36 27.07 -19.47
C LEU A 360 -23.00 28.44 -18.89
N LYS A 361 -21.90 29.06 -19.37
CA LYS A 361 -21.48 30.40 -18.97
C LYS A 361 -22.55 31.44 -19.30
N HIS A 362 -23.08 31.42 -20.52
CA HIS A 362 -24.14 32.32 -20.95
C HIS A 362 -25.41 32.19 -20.10
N ASN A 363 -25.81 30.94 -19.80
CA ASN A 363 -26.96 30.66 -18.94
C ASN A 363 -26.74 31.12 -17.49
N LEU A 364 -25.53 30.95 -16.95
CA LEU A 364 -25.18 31.44 -15.62
C LEU A 364 -25.15 32.96 -15.55
N GLU A 365 -24.53 33.62 -16.52
CA GLU A 365 -24.50 35.10 -16.60
C GLU A 365 -25.92 35.69 -16.71
N ASN A 366 -26.80 35.07 -17.51
CA ASN A 366 -28.18 35.51 -17.62
C ASN A 366 -28.98 35.25 -16.31
N SER A 367 -28.72 34.14 -15.62
CA SER A 367 -29.37 33.84 -14.34
C SER A 367 -28.90 34.76 -13.21
N LEU A 368 -27.62 35.13 -13.20
CA LEU A 368 -27.05 36.05 -12.21
C LEU A 368 -27.44 37.51 -12.47
N ASN A 369 -27.56 37.90 -13.73
CA ASN A 369 -28.00 39.24 -14.11
C ASN A 369 -29.50 39.51 -13.82
N ASN A 370 -30.32 38.45 -13.84
CA ASN A 370 -31.75 38.54 -13.52
C ASN A 370 -32.05 38.57 -12.01
N ASN A 371 -31.09 38.22 -11.17
CA ASN A 371 -31.21 38.33 -9.72
C ASN A 371 -30.50 39.60 -9.25
N GLN A 372 -31.24 40.60 -8.85
CA GLN A 372 -30.81 41.94 -8.39
C GLN A 372 -29.79 41.96 -7.23
N PHE A 373 -29.14 40.89 -6.89
CA PHE A 373 -28.22 40.81 -5.76
C PHE A 373 -26.78 41.23 -6.04
N ILE A 374 -26.41 41.58 -7.30
CA ILE A 374 -25.02 41.93 -7.67
C ILE A 374 -24.94 43.25 -8.43
N HIS A 375 -25.76 44.21 -8.11
CA HIS A 375 -25.56 45.58 -8.57
C HIS A 375 -25.14 46.50 -7.42
N ALA A 376 -23.89 46.37 -6.97
CA ALA A 376 -23.21 47.49 -6.33
C ALA A 376 -22.54 48.30 -7.44
N SER A 377 -23.17 49.39 -7.80
CA SER A 377 -22.69 50.39 -8.75
C SER A 377 -21.30 50.89 -8.36
N LEU A 378 -20.33 50.75 -9.24
CA LEU A 378 -19.00 51.32 -9.11
C LEU A 378 -18.77 52.36 -10.23
N LYS A 379 -18.94 53.63 -9.91
CA LYS A 379 -18.44 54.74 -10.69
C LYS A 379 -17.14 55.22 -10.04
N ASP A 380 -15.98 54.85 -10.58
CA ASP A 380 -14.77 55.65 -10.44
C ASP A 380 -13.67 55.30 -11.45
N LYS A 381 -12.87 56.32 -11.85
CA LYS A 381 -12.11 56.38 -13.09
C LYS A 381 -10.61 55.99 -12.99
N ASN A 382 -10.18 55.19 -12.02
CA ASN A 382 -8.77 54.82 -11.90
C ASN A 382 -8.62 53.31 -11.63
N PRO A 383 -8.05 52.48 -12.54
CA PRO A 383 -8.03 51.04 -12.43
C PRO A 383 -7.33 50.52 -11.15
N PHE A 384 -6.27 51.19 -10.69
CA PHE A 384 -5.59 50.85 -9.45
C PHE A 384 -6.14 51.52 -8.19
N LYS A 385 -6.88 52.64 -8.34
CA LYS A 385 -7.51 53.34 -7.22
C LYS A 385 -8.73 52.58 -6.68
N ASN A 386 -9.36 51.73 -7.49
CA ASN A 386 -10.57 50.98 -7.16
C ASN A 386 -10.31 49.65 -6.51
N MET A 387 -9.09 49.09 -6.52
CA MET A 387 -8.73 47.93 -5.71
C MET A 387 -8.59 48.23 -4.20
N ARG A 388 -8.98 49.39 -3.72
CA ARG A 388 -9.25 49.59 -2.28
C ARG A 388 -10.40 48.70 -1.79
N ASN A 389 -11.28 48.26 -2.68
CA ASN A 389 -12.40 47.40 -2.39
C ASN A 389 -12.07 45.94 -2.80
N TRP A 390 -12.66 45.01 -2.09
CA TRP A 390 -12.55 43.57 -2.41
C TRP A 390 -13.20 43.27 -3.76
N SER A 391 -12.51 42.48 -4.59
CA SER A 391 -13.05 41.93 -5.82
C SER A 391 -13.61 40.54 -5.53
N HIS A 392 -14.86 40.31 -5.92
CA HIS A 392 -15.52 39.01 -5.68
C HIS A 392 -15.48 38.16 -6.93
N TRP A 393 -15.33 36.84 -6.72
CA TRP A 393 -15.32 35.89 -7.83
C TRP A 393 -15.97 34.57 -7.45
N SER A 394 -16.41 33.86 -8.44
CA SER A 394 -16.89 32.47 -8.29
C SER A 394 -16.36 31.61 -9.41
N HIS A 395 -16.18 30.33 -9.09
CA HIS A 395 -15.76 29.32 -10.03
C HIS A 395 -16.55 28.03 -9.79
N VAL A 396 -17.09 27.47 -10.88
CA VAL A 396 -17.74 26.17 -10.88
C VAL A 396 -16.90 25.24 -11.71
N ASP A 397 -16.56 24.08 -11.16
CA ASP A 397 -15.82 23.04 -11.85
C ASP A 397 -16.63 21.73 -11.90
N ILE A 398 -16.59 21.10 -13.05
CA ILE A 398 -17.10 19.76 -13.24
C ILE A 398 -16.01 18.98 -13.96
N SER A 399 -15.61 17.85 -13.41
CA SER A 399 -14.52 17.02 -13.94
C SER A 399 -14.98 15.57 -14.06
N PHE A 400 -14.60 14.93 -15.15
CA PHE A 400 -14.83 13.52 -15.41
C PHE A 400 -13.48 12.89 -15.71
N GLY A 401 -13.11 11.89 -14.94
CA GLY A 401 -11.86 11.16 -15.12
C GLY A 401 -12.07 9.66 -15.02
N ARG A 402 -11.21 8.89 -15.66
CA ARG A 402 -11.08 7.46 -15.47
C ARG A 402 -9.64 7.13 -15.12
N VAL A 403 -9.47 6.41 -14.04
CA VAL A 403 -8.18 5.81 -13.68
C VAL A 403 -8.24 4.35 -14.09
N GLY A 404 -7.31 3.94 -14.95
CA GLY A 404 -7.20 2.56 -15.43
C GLY A 404 -6.73 1.61 -14.34
N GLU A 405 -6.76 0.33 -14.66
CA GLU A 405 -6.24 -0.73 -13.80
C GLU A 405 -4.73 -0.56 -13.56
N LYS A 406 -4.30 -0.70 -12.32
CA LYS A 406 -2.89 -0.66 -11.95
C LYS A 406 -2.62 -1.69 -10.86
N GLY A 407 -1.99 -2.80 -11.23
CA GLY A 407 -1.78 -3.91 -10.31
C GLY A 407 -3.13 -4.51 -9.86
N PHE A 408 -3.35 -4.54 -8.56
CA PHE A 408 -4.61 -5.03 -7.96
C PHE A 408 -5.71 -3.97 -7.82
N ILE A 409 -5.39 -2.68 -8.10
CA ILE A 409 -6.35 -1.58 -8.02
C ILE A 409 -7.26 -1.63 -9.25
N LYS A 410 -8.55 -1.81 -9.01
CA LYS A 410 -9.55 -1.85 -10.08
C LYS A 410 -9.72 -0.49 -10.76
N PRO A 411 -10.12 -0.47 -12.04
CA PRO A 411 -10.46 0.78 -12.73
C PRO A 411 -11.56 1.53 -11.99
N LYS A 412 -11.49 2.84 -12.03
CA LYS A 412 -12.48 3.70 -11.37
C LYS A 412 -12.82 4.92 -12.21
N ASP A 413 -14.09 5.25 -12.26
CA ASP A 413 -14.61 6.47 -12.85
C ASP A 413 -14.80 7.52 -11.73
N ILE A 414 -14.20 8.67 -11.90
CA ILE A 414 -14.24 9.77 -10.92
C ILE A 414 -15.02 10.93 -11.54
N ARG A 415 -16.03 11.42 -10.83
CA ARG A 415 -16.78 12.62 -11.16
C ARG A 415 -16.64 13.60 -10.02
N THR A 416 -16.04 14.75 -10.32
CA THR A 416 -15.88 15.84 -9.36
C THR A 416 -16.76 17.00 -9.75
N ARG A 417 -17.47 17.57 -8.77
CA ARG A 417 -18.23 18.81 -8.91
C ARG A 417 -17.83 19.74 -7.79
N GLY A 418 -17.57 20.98 -8.13
CA GLY A 418 -17.18 21.96 -7.13
C GLY A 418 -17.68 23.36 -7.45
N ILE A 419 -17.93 24.10 -6.38
CA ILE A 419 -18.19 25.53 -6.46
C ILE A 419 -17.26 26.23 -5.47
N MET A 420 -16.59 27.26 -5.94
CA MET A 420 -15.71 28.09 -5.13
C MET A 420 -16.14 29.55 -5.22
N PHE A 421 -16.22 30.18 -4.07
CA PHE A 421 -16.44 31.64 -3.95
C PHE A 421 -15.22 32.24 -3.29
N GLY A 422 -14.74 33.35 -3.84
CA GLY A 422 -13.58 34.03 -3.30
C GLY A 422 -13.70 35.52 -3.36
N ALA A 423 -12.87 36.17 -2.57
CA ALA A 423 -12.65 37.60 -2.59
C ALA A 423 -11.16 37.87 -2.47
N ASP A 424 -10.68 38.83 -3.24
CA ASP A 424 -9.30 39.27 -3.24
C ASP A 424 -9.16 40.79 -3.25
N LYS A 425 -8.01 41.25 -2.78
CA LYS A 425 -7.67 42.67 -2.69
C LYS A 425 -6.20 42.87 -3.05
N LEU A 426 -5.93 43.93 -3.78
CA LEU A 426 -4.57 44.42 -4.05
C LEU A 426 -4.10 45.31 -2.90
N ILE A 427 -2.96 44.99 -2.31
CA ILE A 427 -2.30 45.77 -1.26
C ILE A 427 -0.83 45.87 -1.64
N ASP A 428 -0.30 47.06 -1.85
CA ASP A 428 1.11 47.29 -2.20
C ASP A 428 1.61 46.38 -3.35
N ASN A 429 0.83 46.36 -4.43
CA ASN A 429 1.10 45.53 -5.62
C ASN A 429 1.09 44.01 -5.38
N LYS A 430 0.59 43.55 -4.22
CA LYS A 430 0.44 42.12 -3.86
C LYS A 430 -1.03 41.77 -3.75
N ILE A 431 -1.41 40.63 -4.25
CA ILE A 431 -2.79 40.13 -4.15
C ILE A 431 -2.90 39.28 -2.90
N PHE A 432 -3.89 39.57 -2.08
CA PHE A 432 -4.29 38.71 -0.95
C PHE A 432 -5.76 38.38 -1.10
N GLY A 433 -6.09 37.10 -0.86
CA GLY A 433 -7.44 36.63 -1.01
C GLY A 433 -7.80 35.50 -0.06
N LEU A 434 -9.10 35.30 0.01
CA LEU A 434 -9.77 34.27 0.80
C LEU A 434 -10.77 33.60 -0.12
N ALA A 435 -10.88 32.27 -0.08
CA ALA A 435 -11.88 31.53 -0.84
C ALA A 435 -12.42 30.35 -0.05
N PHE A 436 -13.70 30.10 -0.26
CA PHE A 436 -14.40 28.93 0.26
C PHE A 436 -14.82 28.04 -0.90
N ARG A 437 -14.56 26.71 -0.79
CA ARG A 437 -14.97 25.72 -1.78
C ARG A 437 -15.84 24.65 -1.13
N TYR A 438 -16.93 24.34 -1.79
CA TYR A 438 -17.68 23.09 -1.59
C TYR A 438 -17.41 22.17 -2.77
N GLY A 439 -17.02 20.94 -2.50
CA GLY A 439 -16.76 19.91 -3.51
C GLY A 439 -17.50 18.61 -3.19
N ASN A 440 -17.87 17.92 -4.25
CA ASN A 440 -18.46 16.57 -4.17
C ASN A 440 -17.77 15.70 -5.22
N ASP A 441 -17.23 14.56 -4.78
CA ASP A 441 -16.63 13.56 -5.64
C ASP A 441 -17.49 12.27 -5.58
N ASP A 442 -17.85 11.74 -6.75
CA ASP A 442 -18.54 10.47 -6.95
C ASP A 442 -17.56 9.53 -7.66
N VAL A 443 -17.11 8.49 -6.96
CA VAL A 443 -16.15 7.51 -7.47
C VAL A 443 -16.85 6.17 -7.61
N LYS A 444 -16.95 5.69 -8.85
CA LYS A 444 -17.44 4.35 -9.16
C LYS A 444 -16.26 3.44 -9.45
N ILE A 445 -16.18 2.36 -8.71
CA ILE A 445 -15.16 1.33 -8.88
C ILE A 445 -15.74 0.23 -9.75
N ASP A 446 -15.03 -0.14 -10.82
CA ASP A 446 -15.44 -1.17 -11.77
C ASP A 446 -15.23 -2.56 -11.15
N THR A 447 -16.21 -3.01 -10.38
CA THR A 447 -16.24 -4.33 -9.74
C THR A 447 -17.55 -5.04 -10.05
N ASP A 448 -17.51 -6.36 -10.11
CA ASP A 448 -18.70 -7.19 -10.36
C ASP A 448 -19.82 -6.96 -9.33
N ALA A 449 -19.47 -6.52 -8.13
CA ALA A 449 -20.39 -6.27 -7.03
C ALA A 449 -20.82 -4.79 -6.87
N GLY A 450 -20.29 -3.88 -7.70
CA GLY A 450 -20.65 -2.47 -7.69
C GLY A 450 -20.19 -1.74 -6.42
N SER A 451 -18.92 -1.34 -6.37
CA SER A 451 -18.38 -0.52 -5.27
C SER A 451 -18.36 0.96 -5.66
N LYS A 452 -18.69 1.84 -4.72
CA LYS A 452 -18.70 3.28 -4.93
C LYS A 452 -18.28 4.05 -3.68
N LEU A 453 -17.75 5.25 -3.89
CA LEU A 453 -17.49 6.22 -2.84
C LEU A 453 -18.12 7.55 -3.25
N ASP A 454 -18.83 8.16 -2.31
CA ASP A 454 -19.35 9.51 -2.42
C ASP A 454 -18.63 10.38 -1.37
N SER A 455 -18.04 11.51 -1.78
CA SER A 455 -17.39 12.39 -0.82
C SER A 455 -17.90 13.82 -0.89
N GLN A 456 -17.88 14.49 0.25
CA GLN A 456 -18.16 15.90 0.37
C GLN A 456 -16.98 16.59 1.06
N ALA A 457 -16.59 17.74 0.55
CA ALA A 457 -15.48 18.50 1.11
C ALA A 457 -15.82 19.99 1.21
N TYR A 458 -15.53 20.55 2.37
CA TYR A 458 -15.63 21.99 2.66
C TYR A 458 -14.23 22.51 2.90
N THR A 459 -13.77 23.46 2.08
CA THR A 459 -12.40 23.97 2.14
C THR A 459 -12.38 25.48 2.30
N LEU A 460 -11.59 25.96 3.25
CA LEU A 460 -11.22 27.35 3.39
C LEU A 460 -9.80 27.55 2.89
N ASN A 461 -9.59 28.54 2.01
CA ASN A 461 -8.32 28.84 1.39
C ASN A 461 -7.90 30.28 1.67
N LEU A 462 -6.64 30.48 2.05
CA LEU A 462 -5.96 31.77 2.08
C LEU A 462 -4.91 31.78 0.97
N TYR A 463 -4.87 32.80 0.16
CA TYR A 463 -3.95 32.86 -0.97
C TYR A 463 -3.34 34.24 -1.20
N SER A 464 -2.17 34.24 -1.81
CA SER A 464 -1.45 35.48 -2.14
C SER A 464 -0.66 35.28 -3.43
N SER A 465 -0.58 36.36 -4.23
CA SER A 465 0.33 36.47 -5.37
C SER A 465 1.29 37.62 -5.13
N LEU A 466 2.59 37.30 -5.15
CA LEU A 466 3.69 38.21 -4.84
C LEU A 466 4.51 38.43 -6.12
N PRO A 467 4.49 39.60 -6.74
CA PRO A 467 5.41 39.92 -7.82
C PRO A 467 6.83 39.96 -7.25
N LEU A 468 7.77 39.27 -7.90
CA LEU A 468 9.19 39.27 -7.55
C LEU A 468 9.96 40.28 -8.38
N ASP A 469 9.59 40.40 -9.66
CA ASP A 469 10.10 41.34 -10.63
C ASP A 469 8.97 41.66 -11.64
N GLY A 470 9.26 42.45 -12.69
CA GLY A 470 8.26 42.81 -13.69
C GLY A 470 7.73 41.63 -14.53
N LYS A 471 8.33 40.43 -14.40
CA LYS A 471 7.98 39.23 -15.19
C LYS A 471 7.69 38.02 -14.35
N SER A 472 8.11 38.00 -13.10
CA SER A 472 8.03 36.80 -12.25
C SER A 472 7.08 37.00 -11.08
N ASN A 473 6.31 35.98 -10.77
CA ASN A 473 5.38 35.96 -9.64
C ASN A 473 5.56 34.68 -8.80
N LEU A 474 5.49 34.81 -7.49
CA LEU A 474 5.36 33.72 -6.54
C LEU A 474 3.93 33.69 -6.01
N ASN A 475 3.22 32.65 -6.34
CA ASN A 475 1.85 32.42 -5.89
C ASN A 475 1.86 31.40 -4.74
N ALA A 476 1.21 31.74 -3.65
CA ALA A 476 1.11 30.90 -2.46
C ALA A 476 -0.34 30.67 -2.06
N LEU A 477 -0.60 29.47 -1.56
CA LEU A 477 -1.91 29.05 -1.07
C LEU A 477 -1.73 28.19 0.18
N ILE A 478 -2.56 28.43 1.20
CA ILE A 478 -2.75 27.55 2.34
C ILE A 478 -4.24 27.23 2.44
N GLY A 479 -4.58 25.95 2.54
CA GLY A 479 -5.96 25.49 2.64
C GLY A 479 -6.17 24.54 3.81
N ALA A 480 -7.38 24.59 4.36
CA ALA A 480 -7.86 23.64 5.36
C ALA A 480 -9.22 23.09 4.92
N SER A 481 -9.35 21.75 4.95
CA SER A 481 -10.57 21.05 4.50
C SER A 481 -11.12 20.13 5.58
N PHE A 482 -12.45 20.03 5.61
CA PHE A 482 -13.18 18.96 6.27
C PHE A 482 -13.82 18.09 5.20
N LEU A 483 -13.70 16.77 5.34
CA LEU A 483 -14.21 15.79 4.38
C LEU A 483 -15.15 14.81 5.09
N SER A 484 -16.17 14.37 4.37
CA SER A 484 -16.97 13.19 4.67
C SER A 484 -16.91 12.27 3.46
N ILE A 485 -16.68 11.00 3.69
CA ILE A 485 -16.61 9.97 2.64
C ILE A 485 -17.56 8.85 3.03
N ASP A 486 -18.60 8.67 2.22
CA ASP A 486 -19.50 7.53 2.29
C ASP A 486 -19.05 6.47 1.31
N GLN A 487 -18.94 5.24 1.77
CA GLN A 487 -18.55 4.12 0.91
C GLN A 487 -19.58 3.00 0.90
N LEU A 488 -19.72 2.39 -0.27
CA LEU A 488 -20.41 1.13 -0.47
C LEU A 488 -19.42 0.19 -1.17
N VAL A 489 -19.01 -0.87 -0.50
CA VAL A 489 -18.09 -1.87 -1.02
C VAL A 489 -18.82 -3.18 -1.23
N LYS A 490 -18.59 -3.81 -2.39
CA LYS A 490 -19.24 -5.08 -2.77
C LYS A 490 -20.77 -5.04 -2.72
N GLY A 491 -21.36 -3.87 -2.85
CA GLY A 491 -22.82 -3.68 -2.84
C GLY A 491 -23.50 -3.93 -1.48
N THR A 492 -22.78 -4.31 -0.45
CA THR A 492 -23.34 -4.70 0.86
C THR A 492 -22.62 -4.12 2.07
N ILE A 493 -21.36 -3.72 1.92
CA ILE A 493 -20.54 -3.17 3.02
C ILE A 493 -20.64 -1.65 2.94
N THR A 494 -21.18 -1.03 3.96
CA THR A 494 -21.31 0.44 4.05
C THR A 494 -20.44 0.98 5.16
N GLY A 495 -19.82 2.14 4.92
CA GLY A 495 -19.03 2.85 5.93
C GLY A 495 -19.07 4.35 5.69
N GLU A 496 -18.99 5.13 6.76
CA GLU A 496 -18.86 6.58 6.73
C GLU A 496 -17.58 6.99 7.43
N ARG A 497 -16.81 7.89 6.80
CA ARG A 497 -15.53 8.32 7.31
C ARG A 497 -15.37 9.83 7.20
N TYR A 498 -14.93 10.43 8.31
CA TYR A 498 -14.62 11.86 8.35
C TYR A 498 -13.13 12.10 8.23
N GLY A 499 -12.76 13.27 7.69
CA GLY A 499 -11.37 13.65 7.54
C GLY A 499 -11.12 15.13 7.74
N ARG A 500 -9.87 15.44 8.08
CA ARG A 500 -9.33 16.79 8.16
C ARG A 500 -8.08 16.87 7.31
N GLN A 501 -7.95 17.94 6.56
CA GLN A 501 -6.81 18.14 5.67
C GLN A 501 -6.27 19.54 5.82
N ILE A 502 -4.94 19.66 5.86
CA ILE A 502 -4.23 20.94 5.74
C ILE A 502 -3.24 20.79 4.59
N PHE A 503 -3.19 21.78 3.73
CA PHE A 503 -2.30 21.76 2.58
C PHE A 503 -1.75 23.13 2.24
N THR A 504 -0.66 23.15 1.49
CA THR A 504 -0.07 24.36 0.92
C THR A 504 0.32 24.08 -0.53
N SER A 505 0.27 25.13 -1.34
CA SER A 505 0.75 25.09 -2.72
C SER A 505 1.53 26.36 -3.02
N LEU A 506 2.69 26.19 -3.63
CA LEU A 506 3.57 27.27 -4.08
C LEU A 506 3.77 27.12 -5.59
N THR A 507 3.60 28.21 -6.33
CA THR A 507 3.87 28.23 -7.77
C THR A 507 4.73 29.43 -8.12
N TYR A 508 5.88 29.18 -8.71
CA TYR A 508 6.70 30.20 -9.35
C TYR A 508 6.34 30.23 -10.83
N GLN A 509 6.09 31.42 -11.37
CA GLN A 509 5.80 31.66 -12.79
C GLN A 509 6.68 32.79 -13.31
N ASN A 510 7.14 32.63 -14.56
CA ASN A 510 7.86 33.67 -15.27
C ASN A 510 7.20 33.91 -16.63
N GLU A 511 6.86 35.14 -16.97
CA GLU A 511 6.17 35.52 -18.20
C GLU A 511 7.14 36.16 -19.20
N ASN A 512 7.25 35.51 -20.37
CA ASN A 512 8.05 36.03 -21.45
C ASN A 512 7.13 36.25 -22.65
N GLU A 513 6.96 37.54 -22.98
CA GLU A 513 6.18 37.97 -24.13
C GLU A 513 7.04 37.91 -25.41
N TYR A 514 6.52 37.27 -26.44
CA TYR A 514 7.06 37.21 -27.79
C TYR A 514 6.03 37.80 -28.76
N THR A 515 6.45 38.15 -29.96
CA THR A 515 5.61 38.84 -30.94
C THR A 515 4.31 38.09 -31.27
N ASP A 516 4.33 36.77 -31.27
CA ASP A 516 3.23 35.91 -31.69
C ASP A 516 2.67 35.02 -30.58
N TYR A 517 3.32 34.95 -29.43
CA TYR A 517 2.91 34.08 -28.31
C TYR A 517 3.54 34.50 -27.00
N ASP A 518 2.90 34.16 -25.91
CA ASP A 518 3.43 34.32 -24.55
C ASP A 518 3.90 32.95 -24.04
N LEU A 519 5.13 32.88 -23.50
CA LEU A 519 5.68 31.71 -22.87
C LEU A 519 5.71 31.91 -21.36
N ILE A 520 4.94 31.11 -20.64
CA ILE A 520 4.83 31.17 -19.17
C ILE A 520 5.34 29.87 -18.54
N PRO A 521 6.67 29.69 -18.40
CA PRO A 521 7.18 28.57 -17.63
C PRO A 521 6.79 28.73 -16.17
N PHE A 522 6.39 27.62 -15.54
CA PHE A 522 6.06 27.60 -14.13
C PHE A 522 6.57 26.33 -13.45
N GLY A 523 6.87 26.44 -12.17
CA GLY A 523 7.14 25.31 -11.28
C GLY A 523 6.14 25.33 -10.12
N LYS A 524 5.56 24.19 -9.77
CA LYS A 524 4.55 24.05 -8.73
C LYS A 524 4.95 22.99 -7.71
N LEU A 525 4.85 23.34 -6.44
CA LEU A 525 5.04 22.43 -5.30
C LEU A 525 3.75 22.41 -4.48
N GLU A 526 3.22 21.21 -4.25
CA GLU A 526 2.04 20.98 -3.40
C GLU A 526 2.40 20.03 -2.28
N LEU A 527 2.07 20.41 -1.06
CA LEU A 527 2.26 19.61 0.15
C LEU A 527 0.95 19.55 0.91
N GLY A 528 0.57 18.36 1.41
CA GLY A 528 -0.64 18.24 2.20
C GLY A 528 -0.58 17.06 3.16
N ILE A 529 -1.28 17.20 4.26
CA ILE A 529 -1.50 16.15 5.26
C ILE A 529 -3.00 15.97 5.41
N THR A 530 -3.47 14.75 5.24
CA THR A 530 -4.86 14.38 5.47
C THR A 530 -4.92 13.34 6.58
N GLN A 531 -5.68 13.62 7.61
CA GLN A 531 -6.00 12.69 8.68
C GLN A 531 -7.44 12.23 8.49
N LEU A 532 -7.64 10.94 8.31
CA LEU A 532 -8.96 10.32 8.26
C LEU A 532 -9.26 9.68 9.62
N SER A 533 -10.53 9.72 10.06
CA SER A 533 -10.96 9.07 11.29
C SER A 533 -10.95 7.55 11.15
N GLU A 534 -10.88 6.86 12.25
CA GLU A 534 -11.24 5.44 12.33
C GLU A 534 -12.68 5.25 11.86
N TYR A 535 -12.96 4.13 11.24
CA TYR A 535 -14.32 3.78 10.84
C TYR A 535 -14.56 2.28 10.95
N THR A 536 -15.80 1.90 11.11
CA THR A 536 -16.24 0.51 11.11
C THR A 536 -17.15 0.28 9.93
N ASP A 537 -16.86 -0.71 9.12
CA ASP A 537 -17.72 -1.15 8.03
C ASP A 537 -18.87 -2.02 8.57
N PHE A 538 -20.09 -1.76 8.13
CA PHE A 538 -21.28 -2.53 8.46
C PHE A 538 -21.77 -3.32 7.24
N GLY A 539 -21.95 -4.64 7.40
CA GLY A 539 -22.48 -5.49 6.32
C GLY A 539 -22.44 -6.97 6.66
N THR A 540 -23.09 -7.79 5.84
CA THR A 540 -23.29 -9.24 6.08
C THR A 540 -22.01 -10.09 6.02
N SER A 541 -20.84 -9.51 5.80
CA SER A 541 -19.59 -10.26 5.59
C SER A 541 -18.34 -9.67 6.26
N ALA A 542 -18.41 -8.58 7.02
CA ALA A 542 -17.19 -8.04 7.63
C ALA A 542 -17.45 -7.16 8.85
N THR A 543 -16.76 -7.48 9.91
CA THR A 543 -16.30 -6.54 10.90
C THR A 543 -14.82 -6.25 10.56
N ASN A 544 -14.55 -5.20 9.82
CA ASN A 544 -13.18 -4.74 9.59
C ASN A 544 -13.07 -3.30 10.05
N SER A 545 -12.40 -3.09 11.17
CA SER A 545 -11.87 -1.78 11.53
C SER A 545 -10.52 -1.64 10.82
N VAL A 546 -10.39 -0.68 9.91
CA VAL A 546 -9.11 -0.32 9.32
C VAL A 546 -8.68 1.00 9.90
N ASP A 547 -7.60 0.98 10.67
CA ASP A 547 -7.02 2.17 11.26
C ASP A 547 -5.98 2.76 10.29
N LEU A 548 -6.33 3.86 9.62
CA LEU A 548 -5.42 4.63 8.79
C LEU A 548 -5.17 6.00 9.44
N HIS A 549 -4.07 6.13 10.16
CA HIS A 549 -3.79 7.32 10.96
C HIS A 549 -3.39 8.57 10.18
N ALA A 550 -2.70 8.46 9.06
CA ALA A 550 -2.33 9.63 8.26
C ALA A 550 -1.99 9.27 6.80
N VAL A 551 -2.47 10.07 5.86
CA VAL A 551 -1.99 10.06 4.48
C VAL A 551 -1.19 11.33 4.23
N SER A 552 0.13 11.20 4.05
CA SER A 552 0.99 12.30 3.65
C SER A 552 1.11 12.33 2.13
N TYR A 553 0.91 13.50 1.55
CA TYR A 553 1.00 13.69 0.10
C TYR A 553 1.99 14.80 -0.24
N THR A 554 2.92 14.49 -1.14
CA THR A 554 3.89 15.44 -1.70
C THR A 554 3.85 15.33 -3.22
N HIS A 555 3.64 16.44 -3.92
CA HIS A 555 3.66 16.49 -5.38
C HIS A 555 4.52 17.62 -5.89
N LEU A 556 5.44 17.31 -6.79
CA LEU A 556 6.24 18.25 -7.54
C LEU A 556 5.81 18.18 -9.01
N THR A 557 5.24 19.25 -9.53
CA THR A 557 4.93 19.37 -10.95
C THR A 557 6.08 20.08 -11.65
N LEU A 558 6.75 19.38 -12.56
CA LEU A 558 7.76 19.97 -13.44
C LEU A 558 7.09 20.86 -14.50
N PRO A 559 7.80 21.86 -15.04
CA PRO A 559 7.21 22.84 -15.94
C PRO A 559 6.61 22.20 -17.19
N THR A 560 5.36 22.52 -17.45
CA THR A 560 4.69 22.24 -18.72
C THR A 560 4.63 23.53 -19.51
N MET A 561 5.07 23.50 -20.76
CA MET A 561 4.92 24.64 -21.67
C MET A 561 3.49 24.70 -22.17
N TYR A 562 2.83 25.86 -21.99
CA TYR A 562 1.59 26.17 -22.69
C TYR A 562 1.91 27.20 -23.77
N THR A 563 1.61 26.85 -25.02
CA THR A 563 1.44 27.83 -26.11
C THR A 563 -0.02 28.27 -26.06
N VAL A 564 -0.25 29.57 -25.95
CA VAL A 564 -1.61 30.18 -26.02
C VAL A 564 -1.95 30.46 -27.47
#